data_fc31b062921874660f67be3cf0752b44
#
_entry.id   fc31b062921874660f67be3cf0752b44
#
_cell.length_a   1.000
_cell.length_b   1.000
_cell.length_c   1.000
_cell.angle_alpha   90.00
_cell.angle_beta   90.00
_cell.angle_gamma   90.00
#
_symmetry.space_group_name_H-M   'P 1'
#
loop_
_entity.id
_entity.type
_entity.pdbx_description
1 polymer ?
#
loop_
_entity_poly.entity_id
_entity_poly.type
_entity_poly.pdbx_seq_one_letter_code
_entity_poly.pdbx_strand_id
1 'polypeptide(L)'
;MINKMTSRIAVSIAVVALVSGCASSGVAQKSEDPVAAKLDTYLLEDGAVRHEVTDKNVASLWQEYDALRRAGDLTAAKGKLQQAIAITPSDAALWSGAAEIELEENSHLRAENYAAKSNFLATVGNRPLRYRNWLIIQRAREGRGDLLGAREAEIESSKLQ
;
A
#
# COMPACT_ATOMS: atom_id res chain seq x y z
N MET A 1 -18.86 -91.24 0.19
CA MET A 1 -19.34 -90.19 -0.75
C MET A 1 -18.53 -88.92 -0.46
N ILE A 2 -17.62 -88.62 -1.35
CA ILE A 2 -16.55 -87.68 -1.16
C ILE A 2 -16.94 -86.42 -1.93
N ASN A 3 -17.09 -85.26 -1.27
CA ASN A 3 -17.32 -84.06 -1.92
C ASN A 3 -16.10 -83.16 -1.77
N LYS A 4 -15.42 -82.90 -2.86
CA LYS A 4 -14.25 -82.04 -2.96
C LYS A 4 -14.68 -80.62 -2.90
N MET A 5 -14.22 -79.89 -1.92
CA MET A 5 -14.34 -78.45 -1.80
C MET A 5 -13.09 -77.80 -2.37
N THR A 6 -13.24 -77.24 -3.57
CA THR A 6 -12.16 -76.46 -4.20
C THR A 6 -12.16 -75.03 -3.65
N SER A 7 -11.09 -74.77 -2.87
CA SER A 7 -10.80 -73.38 -2.41
C SER A 7 -10.33 -72.51 -3.53
N ARG A 8 -11.09 -71.42 -3.82
CA ARG A 8 -10.66 -70.38 -4.70
C ARG A 8 -10.00 -69.28 -3.87
N ILE A 9 -8.70 -69.17 -3.98
CA ILE A 9 -7.92 -68.09 -3.40
C ILE A 9 -8.17 -66.83 -4.27
N ALA A 10 -8.90 -65.86 -3.74
CA ALA A 10 -9.02 -64.54 -4.35
C ALA A 10 -7.82 -63.69 -3.92
N VAL A 11 -6.94 -63.44 -4.86
CA VAL A 11 -5.84 -62.49 -4.69
C VAL A 11 -6.40 -61.08 -4.86
N SER A 12 -6.57 -60.39 -3.74
CA SER A 12 -6.93 -58.99 -3.75
C SER A 12 -5.69 -58.15 -3.98
N ILE A 13 -5.54 -57.59 -5.18
CA ILE A 13 -4.50 -56.63 -5.50
C ILE A 13 -4.98 -55.28 -4.92
N ALA A 14 -4.38 -54.88 -3.80
CA ALA A 14 -4.56 -53.53 -3.26
C ALA A 14 -3.72 -52.57 -4.08
N VAL A 15 -4.38 -51.78 -4.95
CA VAL A 15 -3.76 -50.64 -5.64
C VAL A 15 -3.66 -49.52 -4.63
N VAL A 16 -2.48 -49.31 -4.08
CA VAL A 16 -2.17 -48.13 -3.28
C VAL A 16 -1.94 -46.97 -4.23
N ALA A 17 -2.95 -46.14 -4.45
CA ALA A 17 -2.80 -44.86 -5.13
C ALA A 17 -2.04 -43.90 -4.21
N LEU A 18 -0.76 -43.71 -4.47
CA LEU A 18 0.04 -42.64 -3.90
C LEU A 18 -0.45 -41.29 -4.51
N VAL A 19 -1.37 -40.63 -3.83
CA VAL A 19 -1.71 -39.26 -4.13
C VAL A 19 -0.55 -38.39 -3.62
N SER A 20 0.41 -38.13 -4.50
CA SER A 20 1.42 -37.09 -4.28
C SER A 20 0.69 -35.74 -4.32
N GLY A 21 0.20 -35.32 -3.16
CA GLY A 21 -0.26 -33.96 -2.97
C GLY A 21 0.93 -33.03 -3.11
N CYS A 22 1.10 -32.44 -4.28
CA CYS A 22 1.87 -31.22 -4.41
C CYS A 22 1.15 -30.16 -3.58
N ALA A 23 1.58 -29.99 -2.33
CA ALA A 23 1.34 -28.76 -1.60
C ALA A 23 2.09 -27.66 -2.35
N SER A 24 1.46 -27.09 -3.38
CA SER A 24 1.84 -25.77 -3.87
C SER A 24 1.55 -24.82 -2.72
N SER A 25 2.56 -24.52 -1.92
CA SER A 25 2.60 -23.32 -1.12
C SER A 25 2.47 -22.17 -2.12
N GLY A 26 1.21 -21.81 -2.40
CA GLY A 26 0.88 -20.60 -3.11
C GLY A 26 1.37 -19.45 -2.24
N VAL A 27 2.61 -19.05 -2.45
CA VAL A 27 3.03 -17.70 -2.14
C VAL A 27 2.07 -16.85 -2.97
N ALA A 28 1.08 -16.25 -2.30
CA ALA A 28 0.24 -15.25 -2.90
C ALA A 28 1.19 -14.19 -3.44
N GLN A 29 1.44 -14.23 -4.73
CA GLN A 29 2.11 -13.15 -5.43
C GLN A 29 1.18 -11.96 -5.25
N LYS A 30 1.50 -11.14 -4.24
CA LYS A 30 0.93 -9.81 -4.10
C LYS A 30 1.16 -9.16 -5.46
N SER A 31 0.13 -8.99 -6.26
CA SER A 31 0.22 -8.25 -7.50
C SER A 31 0.66 -6.84 -7.09
N GLU A 32 1.92 -6.53 -7.32
CA GLU A 32 2.44 -5.21 -7.05
C GLU A 32 1.72 -4.25 -8.00
N ASP A 33 0.87 -3.43 -7.41
CA ASP A 33 0.22 -2.34 -8.10
C ASP A 33 1.32 -1.37 -8.57
N PRO A 34 1.43 -1.08 -9.87
CA PRO A 34 2.49 -0.22 -10.39
C PRO A 34 2.52 1.17 -9.74
N VAL A 35 1.37 1.68 -9.30
CA VAL A 35 1.28 2.97 -8.60
C VAL A 35 1.75 2.83 -7.15
N ALA A 36 1.39 1.74 -6.46
CA ALA A 36 1.89 1.45 -5.11
C ALA A 36 3.42 1.30 -5.11
N ALA A 37 3.99 0.54 -6.05
CA ALA A 37 5.44 0.41 -6.21
C ALA A 37 6.13 1.77 -6.45
N LYS A 38 5.52 2.66 -7.26
CA LYS A 38 6.04 4.01 -7.46
C LYS A 38 5.94 4.89 -6.21
N LEU A 39 4.89 4.76 -5.41
CA LEU A 39 4.76 5.46 -4.14
C LEU A 39 5.85 5.01 -3.15
N ASP A 40 6.10 3.71 -3.07
CA ASP A 40 7.13 3.14 -2.19
C ASP A 40 8.55 3.57 -2.61
N THR A 41 8.84 3.67 -3.91
CA THR A 41 10.14 4.15 -4.42
C THR A 41 10.40 5.63 -4.15
N TYR A 42 9.37 6.40 -3.84
CA TYR A 42 9.50 7.79 -3.41
C TYR A 42 9.75 7.96 -1.90
N LEU A 43 9.57 6.90 -1.13
CA LEU A 43 10.13 6.80 0.21
C LEU A 43 11.64 6.60 0.03
N LEU A 44 12.45 7.43 0.66
CA LEU A 44 13.90 7.22 0.67
C LEU A 44 14.20 5.85 1.29
N GLU A 45 15.34 5.23 0.91
CA GLU A 45 15.76 3.92 1.45
C GLU A 45 15.84 3.88 2.97
N ASP A 46 16.04 5.03 3.64
CA ASP A 46 15.98 5.22 5.09
C ASP A 46 14.55 5.48 5.60
N GLY A 47 13.57 5.49 4.72
CA GLY A 47 12.17 5.77 5.02
C GLY A 47 11.85 7.20 5.38
N ALA A 48 12.82 8.10 5.33
CA ALA A 48 12.59 9.49 5.56
C ALA A 48 12.04 10.14 4.29
N VAL A 49 10.83 10.65 4.34
CA VAL A 49 10.45 11.72 3.41
C VAL A 49 11.37 12.90 3.76
N ARG A 50 12.16 13.38 2.82
CA ARG A 50 13.01 14.54 3.05
C ARG A 50 12.13 15.73 3.38
N HIS A 51 11.97 15.92 4.65
CA HIS A 51 11.21 17.01 5.19
C HIS A 51 12.13 17.75 6.15
N GLU A 52 12.60 18.91 5.74
CA GLU A 52 13.29 19.83 6.61
C GLU A 52 12.29 20.41 7.58
N VAL A 53 12.03 19.69 8.67
CA VAL A 53 11.18 20.17 9.75
C VAL A 53 12.06 20.95 10.70
N THR A 54 11.81 22.26 10.79
CA THR A 54 12.48 23.14 11.76
C THR A 54 11.99 22.90 13.18
N ASP A 55 10.76 22.47 13.37
CA ASP A 55 10.18 22.16 14.68
C ASP A 55 10.53 20.72 15.10
N LYS A 56 11.26 20.60 16.22
CA LYS A 56 11.71 19.31 16.75
C LYS A 56 10.55 18.39 17.17
N ASN A 57 9.43 18.94 17.62
CA ASN A 57 8.26 18.14 18.00
C ASN A 57 7.60 17.54 16.77
N VAL A 58 7.48 18.33 15.70
CA VAL A 58 6.96 17.85 14.42
C VAL A 58 7.88 16.78 13.84
N ALA A 59 9.21 16.96 13.91
CA ALA A 59 10.17 15.96 13.47
C ALA A 59 10.03 14.63 14.23
N SER A 60 9.86 14.68 15.56
CA SER A 60 9.62 13.47 16.37
C SER A 60 8.32 12.79 16.00
N LEU A 61 7.22 13.55 15.87
CA LEU A 61 5.92 13.03 15.48
C LEU A 61 5.95 12.40 14.08
N TRP A 62 6.72 12.99 13.17
CA TRP A 62 6.92 12.44 11.82
C TRP A 62 7.65 11.09 11.86
N GLN A 63 8.72 10.96 12.65
CA GLN A 63 9.45 9.71 12.83
C GLN A 63 8.56 8.61 13.45
N GLU A 64 7.76 8.98 14.46
CA GLU A 64 6.81 8.05 15.08
C GLU A 64 5.72 7.61 14.08
N TYR A 65 5.18 8.55 13.30
CA TYR A 65 4.24 8.27 12.23
C TYR A 65 4.80 7.25 11.24
N ASP A 66 6.00 7.50 10.73
CA ASP A 66 6.62 6.65 9.73
C ASP A 66 6.91 5.23 10.26
N ALA A 67 7.40 5.12 11.50
CA ALA A 67 7.61 3.84 12.17
C ALA A 67 6.29 3.04 12.34
N LEU A 68 5.22 3.70 12.80
CA LEU A 68 3.92 3.08 13.00
C LEU A 68 3.27 2.65 11.68
N ARG A 69 3.37 3.49 10.63
CA ARG A 69 2.87 3.15 9.30
C ARG A 69 3.57 1.91 8.74
N ARG A 70 4.89 1.82 8.86
CA ARG A 70 5.64 0.63 8.43
C ARG A 70 5.31 -0.61 9.24
N ALA A 71 4.95 -0.44 10.51
CA ALA A 71 4.47 -1.53 11.35
C ALA A 71 3.02 -1.96 11.03
N GLY A 72 2.32 -1.22 10.16
CA GLY A 72 0.92 -1.46 9.79
C GLY A 72 -0.09 -0.91 10.78
N ASP A 73 0.34 -0.19 11.82
CA ASP A 73 -0.57 0.47 12.76
C ASP A 73 -1.02 1.84 12.21
N LEU A 74 -1.90 1.79 11.22
CA LEU A 74 -2.41 2.98 10.53
C LEU A 74 -3.18 3.91 11.48
N THR A 75 -3.86 3.36 12.47
CA THR A 75 -4.63 4.16 13.45
C THR A 75 -3.70 5.02 14.31
N ALA A 76 -2.66 4.43 14.88
CA ALA A 76 -1.68 5.16 15.67
C ALA A 76 -0.87 6.13 14.79
N ALA A 77 -0.45 5.71 13.59
CA ALA A 77 0.24 6.55 12.63
C ALA A 77 -0.57 7.81 12.28
N LYS A 78 -1.85 7.65 11.98
CA LYS A 78 -2.79 8.75 11.74
C LYS A 78 -2.88 9.73 12.91
N GLY A 79 -2.92 9.22 14.14
CA GLY A 79 -2.92 10.03 15.35
C GLY A 79 -1.66 10.91 15.47
N LYS A 80 -0.49 10.39 15.12
CA LYS A 80 0.77 11.16 15.14
C LYS A 80 0.78 12.26 14.08
N LEU A 81 0.32 11.95 12.86
CA LEU A 81 0.18 12.95 11.81
C LEU A 81 -0.79 14.07 12.18
N GLN A 82 -1.93 13.74 12.79
CA GLN A 82 -2.89 14.74 13.23
C GLN A 82 -2.28 15.71 14.27
N GLN A 83 -1.49 15.20 15.21
CA GLN A 83 -0.75 16.02 16.15
C GLN A 83 0.26 16.93 15.44
N ALA A 84 1.04 16.41 14.49
CA ALA A 84 1.99 17.18 13.72
C ALA A 84 1.31 18.28 12.88
N ILE A 85 0.19 17.95 12.20
CA ILE A 85 -0.62 18.90 11.43
C ILE A 85 -1.20 20.01 12.34
N ALA A 86 -1.58 19.69 13.58
CA ALA A 86 -2.06 20.70 14.52
C ALA A 86 -0.98 21.73 14.88
N ILE A 87 0.28 21.33 14.90
CA ILE A 87 1.43 22.22 15.16
C ILE A 87 1.77 23.05 13.91
N THR A 88 1.85 22.38 12.74
CA THR A 88 2.24 23.01 11.46
C THR A 88 1.23 22.70 10.35
N PRO A 89 0.06 23.34 10.34
CA PRO A 89 -1.02 23.05 9.38
C PRO A 89 -0.70 23.44 7.93
N SER A 90 0.33 24.26 7.71
CA SER A 90 0.80 24.66 6.37
C SER A 90 1.87 23.75 5.79
N ASP A 91 2.27 22.70 6.50
CA ASP A 91 3.27 21.77 6.04
C ASP A 91 2.72 20.79 5.03
N ALA A 92 3.17 20.91 3.78
CA ALA A 92 2.69 20.12 2.66
C ALA A 92 2.98 18.62 2.83
N ALA A 93 4.15 18.25 3.42
CA ALA A 93 4.53 16.84 3.55
C ALA A 93 3.64 16.10 4.55
N LEU A 94 3.19 16.76 5.61
CA LEU A 94 2.25 16.16 6.58
C LEU A 94 0.92 15.82 5.93
N TRP A 95 0.40 16.67 5.04
CA TRP A 95 -0.83 16.41 4.30
C TRP A 95 -0.65 15.29 3.26
N SER A 96 0.54 15.19 2.65
CA SER A 96 0.86 14.06 1.78
C SER A 96 0.86 12.73 2.54
N GLY A 97 1.50 12.69 3.72
CA GLY A 97 1.46 11.51 4.59
C GLY A 97 0.05 11.14 5.03
N ALA A 98 -0.78 12.13 5.37
CA ALA A 98 -2.18 11.89 5.69
C ALA A 98 -2.97 11.32 4.50
N ALA A 99 -2.68 11.80 3.28
CA ALA A 99 -3.30 11.28 2.07
C ALA A 99 -2.94 9.80 1.82
N GLU A 100 -1.70 9.39 2.12
CA GLU A 100 -1.31 7.98 2.00
C GLU A 100 -2.07 7.08 2.96
N ILE A 101 -2.18 7.47 4.24
CA ILE A 101 -2.97 6.68 5.19
C ILE A 101 -4.42 6.54 4.72
N GLU A 102 -5.03 7.63 4.27
CA GLU A 102 -6.40 7.58 3.77
C GLU A 102 -6.53 6.67 2.53
N LEU A 103 -5.50 6.62 1.68
CA LEU A 103 -5.45 5.70 0.54
C LEU A 103 -5.33 4.23 1.00
N GLU A 104 -4.46 3.94 1.95
CA GLU A 104 -4.28 2.61 2.54
C GLU A 104 -5.56 2.13 3.25
N GLU A 105 -6.32 3.05 3.87
CA GLU A 105 -7.64 2.78 4.47
C GLU A 105 -8.79 2.72 3.43
N ASN A 106 -8.50 2.78 2.13
CA ASN A 106 -9.47 2.84 1.03
C ASN A 106 -10.44 4.04 1.12
N SER A 107 -10.07 5.08 1.84
CA SER A 107 -10.81 6.34 1.97
C SER A 107 -10.48 7.29 0.81
N HIS A 108 -10.73 6.83 -0.40
CA HIS A 108 -10.24 7.44 -1.64
C HIS A 108 -10.55 8.93 -1.77
N LEU A 109 -11.76 9.38 -1.40
CA LEU A 109 -12.11 10.80 -1.48
C LEU A 109 -11.26 11.67 -0.53
N ARG A 110 -11.01 11.17 0.69
CA ARG A 110 -10.14 11.89 1.63
C ARG A 110 -8.69 11.89 1.20
N ALA A 111 -8.21 10.76 0.66
CA ALA A 111 -6.87 10.66 0.09
C ALA A 111 -6.64 11.71 -1.01
N GLU A 112 -7.58 11.82 -1.97
CA GLU A 112 -7.53 12.83 -3.01
C GLU A 112 -7.52 14.26 -2.44
N ASN A 113 -8.42 14.58 -1.51
CA ASN A 113 -8.53 15.91 -0.92
C ASN A 113 -7.26 16.30 -0.16
N TYR A 114 -6.64 15.39 0.58
CA TYR A 114 -5.42 15.67 1.32
C TYR A 114 -4.21 15.80 0.40
N ALA A 115 -4.10 14.97 -0.64
CA ALA A 115 -3.05 15.10 -1.65
C ALA A 115 -3.19 16.42 -2.44
N ALA A 116 -4.39 16.82 -2.80
CA ALA A 116 -4.65 18.12 -3.43
C ALA A 116 -4.28 19.29 -2.50
N LYS A 117 -4.60 19.19 -1.21
CA LYS A 117 -4.19 20.17 -0.20
C LYS A 117 -2.68 20.25 -0.07
N SER A 118 -2.00 19.10 -0.06
CA SER A 118 -0.54 19.05 -0.08
C SER A 118 0.03 19.74 -1.32
N ASN A 119 -0.52 19.50 -2.52
CA ASN A 119 -0.10 20.14 -3.75
C ASN A 119 -0.30 21.68 -3.71
N PHE A 120 -1.37 22.14 -3.07
CA PHE A 120 -1.63 23.57 -2.90
C PHE A 120 -0.61 24.23 -1.96
N LEU A 121 -0.21 23.54 -0.90
CA LEU A 121 0.76 24.04 0.08
C LEU A 121 2.21 23.89 -0.39
N ALA A 122 2.49 22.93 -1.26
CA ALA A 122 3.82 22.65 -1.76
C ALA A 122 4.34 23.79 -2.64
N THR A 123 5.60 24.18 -2.43
CA THR A 123 6.26 25.12 -3.32
C THR A 123 6.40 24.53 -4.73
N VAL A 124 6.45 25.39 -5.74
CA VAL A 124 6.58 24.97 -7.16
C VAL A 124 7.85 24.13 -7.39
N GLY A 125 8.92 24.41 -6.62
CA GLY A 125 10.19 23.67 -6.69
C GLY A 125 10.16 22.27 -6.06
N ASN A 126 9.17 21.97 -5.21
CA ASN A 126 9.08 20.66 -4.59
C ASN A 126 8.40 19.63 -5.53
N ARG A 127 9.07 19.39 -6.68
CA ARG A 127 8.59 18.44 -7.70
C ARG A 127 8.38 17.02 -7.17
N PRO A 128 9.30 16.44 -6.34
CA PRO A 128 9.12 15.07 -5.83
C PRO A 128 7.84 14.92 -5.00
N LEU A 129 7.55 15.85 -4.09
CA LEU A 129 6.33 15.81 -3.29
C LEU A 129 5.08 15.95 -4.15
N ARG A 130 5.09 16.89 -5.10
CA ARG A 130 3.96 17.09 -6.02
C ARG A 130 3.73 15.88 -6.94
N TYR A 131 4.81 15.25 -7.41
CA TYR A 131 4.73 14.01 -8.18
C TYR A 131 4.03 12.91 -7.36
N ARG A 132 4.49 12.68 -6.12
CA ARG A 132 3.88 11.72 -5.21
C ARG A 132 2.40 12.00 -4.98
N ASN A 133 2.03 13.24 -4.73
CA ASN A 133 0.64 13.62 -4.52
C ASN A 133 -0.24 13.31 -5.75
N TRP A 134 0.26 13.52 -6.96
CA TRP A 134 -0.47 13.16 -8.17
C TRP A 134 -0.64 11.64 -8.34
N LEU A 135 0.34 10.85 -7.92
CA LEU A 135 0.17 9.37 -7.87
C LEU A 135 -0.90 8.96 -6.87
N ILE A 136 -0.97 9.60 -5.70
CA ILE A 136 -2.03 9.35 -4.71
C ILE A 136 -3.40 9.72 -5.30
N ILE A 137 -3.52 10.89 -5.96
CA ILE A 137 -4.75 11.34 -6.60
C ILE A 137 -5.17 10.36 -7.69
N GLN A 138 -4.24 9.94 -8.55
CA GLN A 138 -4.51 8.92 -9.57
C GLN A 138 -5.09 7.67 -8.93
N ARG A 139 -4.42 7.11 -7.94
CA ARG A 139 -4.83 5.87 -7.27
C ARG A 139 -6.18 6.01 -6.56
N ALA A 140 -6.42 7.15 -5.92
CA ALA A 140 -7.69 7.44 -5.26
C ALA A 140 -8.86 7.52 -6.26
N ARG A 141 -8.64 8.11 -7.43
CA ARG A 141 -9.64 8.20 -8.51
C ARG A 141 -9.92 6.84 -9.13
N GLU A 142 -8.88 6.04 -9.38
CA GLU A 142 -9.02 4.64 -9.83
C GLU A 142 -9.87 3.82 -8.86
N GLY A 143 -9.60 3.92 -7.56
CA GLY A 143 -10.35 3.20 -6.52
C GLY A 143 -11.83 3.60 -6.43
N ARG A 144 -12.20 4.78 -6.96
CA ARG A 144 -13.61 5.23 -7.07
C ARG A 144 -14.22 4.97 -8.44
N GLY A 145 -13.48 4.41 -9.40
CA GLY A 145 -13.91 4.19 -10.77
C GLY A 145 -13.92 5.46 -11.64
N ASP A 146 -13.31 6.55 -11.20
CA ASP A 146 -13.12 7.78 -11.98
C ASP A 146 -11.88 7.65 -12.88
N LEU A 147 -12.03 6.87 -13.94
CA LEU A 147 -10.92 6.55 -14.85
C LEU A 147 -10.46 7.77 -15.67
N LEU A 148 -11.36 8.70 -15.98
CA LEU A 148 -11.00 9.94 -16.68
C LEU A 148 -10.17 10.84 -15.78
N GLY A 149 -10.63 11.09 -14.56
CA GLY A 149 -9.88 11.84 -13.59
C GLY A 149 -8.55 11.19 -13.20
N ALA A 150 -8.48 9.86 -13.15
CA ALA A 150 -7.22 9.14 -12.93
C ALA A 150 -6.22 9.40 -14.08
N ARG A 151 -6.68 9.39 -15.32
CA ARG A 151 -5.85 9.71 -16.48
C ARG A 151 -5.33 11.14 -16.46
N GLU A 152 -6.15 12.10 -16.03
CA GLU A 152 -5.70 13.49 -15.82
C GLU A 152 -4.59 13.57 -14.77
N ALA A 153 -4.74 12.87 -13.64
CA ALA A 153 -3.71 12.84 -12.60
C ALA A 153 -2.41 12.20 -13.08
N GLU A 154 -2.47 11.16 -13.91
CA GLU A 154 -1.31 10.55 -14.55
C GLU A 154 -0.58 11.56 -15.47
N ILE A 155 -1.31 12.33 -16.26
CA ILE A 155 -0.73 13.38 -17.10
C ILE A 155 -0.02 14.43 -16.24
N GLU A 156 -0.64 14.87 -15.13
CA GLU A 156 -0.04 15.86 -14.24
C GLU A 156 1.22 15.31 -13.55
N SER A 157 1.23 14.03 -13.14
CA SER A 157 2.41 13.40 -12.57
C SER A 157 3.55 13.30 -13.59
N SER A 158 3.27 12.96 -14.84
CA SER A 158 4.28 12.82 -15.89
C SER A 158 5.03 14.12 -16.21
N LYS A 159 4.41 15.28 -16.01
CA LYS A 159 5.05 16.61 -16.15
C LYS A 159 6.08 16.91 -15.08
N LEU A 160 6.11 16.10 -14.01
CA LEU A 160 6.97 16.31 -12.84
C LEU A 160 8.15 15.32 -12.78
N GLN A 161 8.24 14.40 -13.71
CA GLN A 161 9.37 13.45 -13.89
C GLN A 161 10.60 14.09 -14.60
#